data_e9079215a57c702b91390a484e56e63b
#
_entry.id   e9079215a57c702b91390a484e56e63b
#
_cell.length_a   1.000
_cell.length_b   1.000
_cell.length_c   1.000
_cell.angle_alpha   90.00
_cell.angle_beta   90.00
_cell.angle_gamma   90.00
#
_symmetry.space_group_name_H-M   'P 1'
#
loop_
_entity.id
_entity.type
_entity.pdbx_description
1 polymer ?
#
loop_
_entity_poly.entity_id
_entity_poly.type
_entity_poly.pdbx_seq_one_letter_code
_entity_poly.pdbx_strand_id
1 'polypeptide(L)' 'MSNARITLVNPNSLTTVTEAIARAVAPFQRLPLTFRCLTSTGGPAGIQTQAEADASIAPMAQLFLQEAAATDAFIV' A
#
# COMPACT_ATOMS: atom_id res chain seq x y z
N MET A 1 -0.90 4.26 -25.61
CA MET A 1 -0.83 5.02 -24.33
C MET A 1 -0.64 4.04 -23.18
N SER A 2 0.37 4.24 -22.36
CA SER A 2 0.63 3.35 -21.25
C SER A 2 -0.29 3.65 -20.05
N ASN A 3 -0.66 2.61 -19.30
CA ASN A 3 -1.44 2.76 -18.09
C ASN A 3 -0.53 3.13 -16.92
N ALA A 4 -1.04 3.97 -16.05
CA ALA A 4 -0.37 4.25 -14.78
C ALA A 4 -0.77 3.21 -13.74
N ARG A 5 0.23 2.60 -13.13
CA ARG A 5 0.06 1.56 -12.12
C ARG A 5 0.35 2.15 -10.75
N ILE A 6 -0.68 2.25 -9.94
CA ILE A 6 -0.61 2.87 -8.61
C ILE A 6 -0.72 1.76 -7.56
N THR A 7 0.25 1.69 -6.66
CA THR A 7 0.20 0.76 -5.54
C THR A 7 -0.05 1.51 -4.25
N LEU A 8 -1.13 1.17 -3.57
CA LEU A 8 -1.46 1.70 -2.24
C LEU A 8 -0.94 0.72 -1.20
N VAL A 9 -0.19 1.22 -0.24
CA VAL A 9 0.40 0.40 0.82
C VAL A 9 -0.25 0.76 2.15
N ASN A 10 -0.88 -0.23 2.76
CA ASN A 10 -1.32 -0.12 4.14
C ASN A 10 -0.12 -0.39 5.05
N PRO A 11 0.33 0.60 5.84
CA PRO A 11 1.54 0.44 6.66
C PRO A 11 1.36 -0.48 7.88
N ASN A 12 0.11 -0.81 8.25
CA ASN A 12 -0.13 -1.79 9.31
C ASN A 12 -0.36 -3.19 8.71
N SER A 13 -0.40 -4.20 9.57
CA SER A 13 -0.51 -5.59 9.15
C SER A 13 -1.95 -6.11 9.09
N LEU A 14 -2.96 -5.25 9.23
CA LEU A 14 -4.36 -5.66 9.22
C LEU A 14 -4.92 -5.69 7.80
N THR A 15 -5.22 -6.87 7.32
CA THR A 15 -5.79 -7.05 5.97
C THR A 15 -7.16 -6.41 5.83
N THR A 16 -7.93 -6.32 6.93
CA THR A 16 -9.24 -5.65 6.91
C THR A 16 -9.13 -4.18 6.54
N VAL A 17 -8.06 -3.51 6.95
CA VAL A 17 -7.80 -2.11 6.57
C VAL A 17 -7.46 -2.02 5.08
N THR A 18 -6.62 -2.93 4.59
CA THR A 18 -6.30 -3.01 3.15
C THR A 18 -7.55 -3.23 2.32
N GLU A 19 -8.45 -4.10 2.76
CA GLU A 19 -9.73 -4.36 2.07
C GLU A 19 -10.59 -3.10 2.02
N ALA A 20 -10.62 -2.31 3.10
CA ALA A 20 -11.37 -1.05 3.12
C ALA A 20 -10.77 -0.04 2.13
N ILE A 21 -9.45 0.03 2.03
CA ILE A 21 -8.78 0.88 1.05
C ILE A 21 -9.14 0.42 -0.37
N ALA A 22 -9.11 -0.88 -0.62
CA ALA A 22 -9.45 -1.44 -1.94
C ALA A 22 -10.87 -1.09 -2.33
N ARG A 23 -11.82 -1.16 -1.39
CA ARG A 23 -13.21 -0.76 -1.66
C ARG A 23 -13.32 0.74 -1.97
N ALA A 24 -12.53 1.57 -1.29
CA ALA A 24 -12.56 3.01 -1.50
C ALA A 24 -12.04 3.41 -2.89
N VAL A 25 -11.05 2.71 -3.42
CA VAL A 25 -10.47 3.03 -4.74
C VAL A 25 -11.14 2.31 -5.89
N ALA A 26 -11.99 1.32 -5.62
CA ALA A 26 -12.64 0.54 -6.66
C ALA A 26 -13.37 1.40 -7.72
N PRO A 27 -14.11 2.48 -7.35
CA PRO A 27 -14.76 3.32 -8.35
C PRO A 27 -13.80 4.04 -9.30
N PHE A 28 -12.53 4.17 -8.93
CA PHE A 28 -11.52 4.85 -9.73
C PHE A 28 -10.67 3.89 -10.55
N GLN A 29 -10.96 2.60 -10.47
CA GLN A 29 -10.24 1.53 -11.14
C GLN A 29 -10.66 1.51 -12.61
N ARG A 30 -10.12 2.42 -13.39
CA ARG A 30 -10.40 2.52 -14.82
C ARG A 30 -9.16 2.97 -15.57
N LEU A 31 -9.00 2.48 -16.80
CA LEU A 31 -7.90 2.90 -17.64
C LEU A 31 -7.95 4.42 -17.88
N PRO A 32 -6.82 5.12 -17.89
CA PRO A 32 -5.44 4.58 -17.85
C PRO A 32 -4.87 4.37 -16.44
N LEU A 33 -5.71 4.33 -15.42
CA LEU A 33 -5.26 4.13 -14.03
C LEU A 33 -5.63 2.72 -13.57
N THR A 34 -4.69 2.04 -12.95
CA THR A 34 -4.94 0.79 -12.24
C THR A 34 -4.40 0.90 -10.82
N PHE A 35 -5.13 0.37 -9.86
CA PHE A 35 -4.77 0.42 -8.44
C PHE A 35 -4.60 -0.99 -7.90
N ARG A 36 -3.59 -1.14 -7.06
CA ARG A 36 -3.33 -2.37 -6.33
C ARG A 36 -3.08 -2.01 -4.88
N CYS A 37 -3.69 -2.75 -3.96
CA CYS A 37 -3.58 -2.48 -2.53
C CYS A 37 -2.83 -3.61 -1.85
N LEU A 38 -1.81 -3.26 -1.08
CA LEU A 38 -0.96 -4.22 -0.40
C LEU A 38 -0.96 -3.97 1.10
N THR A 39 -0.84 -5.06 1.85
CA THR A 39 -0.67 -5.03 3.30
C THR A 39 0.80 -5.17 3.65
N SER A 40 1.30 -4.32 4.54
CA SER A 40 2.63 -4.48 5.11
C SER A 40 2.59 -5.55 6.20
N THR A 41 2.68 -6.81 5.81
CA THR A 41 2.50 -7.95 6.72
C THR A 41 3.55 -8.00 7.82
N GLY A 42 4.73 -7.42 7.59
CA GLY A 42 5.78 -7.31 8.61
C GLY A 42 5.61 -6.09 9.51
N GLY A 43 4.63 -5.24 9.27
CA GLY A 43 4.38 -4.04 10.04
C GLY A 43 3.61 -4.29 11.33
N PRO A 44 3.45 -3.25 12.16
CA PRO A 44 2.66 -3.36 13.38
C PRO A 44 1.16 -3.49 13.05
N ALA A 45 0.39 -4.05 13.97
CA ALA A 45 -1.06 -4.20 13.80
C ALA A 45 -1.78 -2.85 13.85
N GLY A 46 -1.23 -1.88 14.58
CA GLY A 46 -1.77 -0.53 14.66
C GLY A 46 -0.65 0.47 14.80
N ILE A 47 -0.87 1.68 14.31
CA ILE A 47 0.12 2.76 14.38
C ILE A 47 -0.48 3.90 15.17
N GLN A 48 -0.27 3.89 16.48
CA GLN A 48 -0.80 4.88 17.42
C GLN A 48 0.29 5.59 18.22
N THR A 49 1.51 5.06 18.20
CA THR A 49 2.65 5.60 18.94
C THR A 49 3.80 5.87 17.98
N GLN A 50 4.76 6.67 18.43
CA GLN A 50 5.97 6.92 17.65
C GLN A 50 6.76 5.63 17.42
N ALA A 51 6.83 4.76 18.43
CA ALA A 51 7.53 3.49 18.29
C ALA A 51 6.89 2.61 17.19
N GLU A 52 5.57 2.58 17.13
CA GLU A 52 4.85 1.84 16.08
C GLU A 52 5.05 2.46 14.70
N ALA A 53 5.05 3.79 14.62
CA ALA A 53 5.34 4.48 13.36
C ALA A 53 6.76 4.15 12.88
N ASP A 54 7.74 4.18 13.78
CA ASP A 54 9.12 3.83 13.45
C ASP A 54 9.23 2.37 13.00
N ALA A 55 8.52 1.47 13.66
CA ALA A 55 8.53 0.04 13.34
C ALA A 55 7.89 -0.25 11.98
N SER A 56 7.06 0.64 11.44
CA SER A 56 6.42 0.45 10.15
C SER A 56 7.36 0.73 8.97
N ILE A 57 8.47 1.42 9.18
CA ILE A 57 9.31 1.95 8.10
C ILE A 57 10.03 0.84 7.34
N ALA A 58 10.75 -0.03 8.02
CA ALA A 58 11.56 -1.07 7.36
C ALA A 58 10.70 -2.05 6.55
N PRO A 59 9.58 -2.57 7.07
CA PRO A 59 8.69 -3.42 6.28
C PRO A 59 8.13 -2.71 5.03
N MET A 60 7.76 -1.44 5.14
CA MET A 60 7.28 -0.68 3.98
C MET A 60 8.37 -0.47 2.93
N ALA A 61 9.58 -0.12 3.37
CA ALA A 61 10.71 0.06 2.46
C ALA A 61 10.98 -1.23 1.67
N GLN A 62 10.86 -2.36 2.33
CA GLN A 62 11.03 -3.66 1.69
C GLN A 62 9.96 -3.92 0.63
N LEU A 63 8.70 -3.57 0.93
CA LEU A 63 7.61 -3.66 -0.04
C LEU A 63 7.87 -2.76 -1.25
N PHE A 64 8.31 -1.53 -1.04
CA PHE A 64 8.62 -0.62 -2.14
C PHE A 64 9.67 -1.21 -3.07
N LEU A 65 10.73 -1.79 -2.52
CA LEU A 65 11.78 -2.41 -3.32
C LEU A 65 11.27 -3.62 -4.10
N GLN A 66 10.43 -4.45 -3.47
CA GLN A 66 9.87 -5.63 -4.11
C GLN A 66 8.92 -5.28 -5.25
N GLU A 67 8.17 -4.18 -5.12
CA GLU A 67 7.08 -3.85 -6.02
C GLU A 67 7.44 -2.75 -7.02
N ALA A 68 8.65 -2.21 -6.96
CA ALA A 68 9.05 -1.06 -7.77
C ALA A 68 8.92 -1.33 -9.27
N ALA A 69 9.26 -2.54 -9.74
CA ALA A 69 9.19 -2.88 -11.16
C ALA A 69 7.75 -2.97 -11.67
N ALA A 70 6.78 -3.20 -10.79
CA ALA A 70 5.37 -3.35 -11.15
C ALA A 70 4.55 -2.09 -10.86
N THR A 71 5.19 -0.99 -10.44
CA THR A 71 4.50 0.18 -9.91
C THR A 71 5.10 1.45 -10.50
N ASP A 72 4.25 2.38 -10.89
CA ASP A 72 4.66 3.71 -11.36
C ASP A 72 4.66 4.72 -10.21
N ALA A 73 3.79 4.55 -9.23
CA ALA A 73 3.73 5.40 -8.04
C ALA A 73 3.17 4.64 -6.85
N PHE A 74 3.61 5.02 -5.65
CA PHE A 74 3.11 4.48 -4.40
C PHE A 74 2.32 5.55 -3.65
N ILE A 75 1.25 5.11 -2.98
CA ILE A 75 0.49 5.92 -2.02
C ILE A 75 0.47 5.15 -0.70
N VAL A 76 0.82 5.84 0.38
CA VAL A 76 0.82 5.26 1.71
C VAL A 76 -0.25 5.91 2.57
#